data_de40ba2a4888ad6c5fa856cd534067a6
#
_entry.id   de40ba2a4888ad6c5fa856cd534067a6
#
_cell.length_a   1.000
_cell.length_b   1.000
_cell.length_c   1.000
_cell.angle_alpha   90.00
_cell.angle_beta   90.00
_cell.angle_gamma   90.00
#
_symmetry.space_group_name_H-M   'P 1'
#
loop_
_entity.id
_entity.type
_entity.pdbx_description
1 polymer ?
#
loop_
_entity_poly.entity_id
_entity_poly.type
_entity_poly.pdbx_seq_one_letter_code
_entity_poly.pdbx_strand_id
1 'polypeptide(L)'
;MKKILIVVDMQKDFIDGSLGTKEAEAIVQKVKENILSYPKEDVYATLDTHREDYLSTQEGKNLPVSHCIKGTDGWQLDSALQGLILADHFFEKPGFGSLELANAMKALCQELKSKEQDFSIELVGLCTDICVVSNALLLKAFLPEVPLSVDSRCCAGVTKEKHEAALETLRSCQVEVL
;
A
#
# COMPACT_ATOMS: atom_id res chain seq x y z
N MET A 1 -11.63 -9.68 -17.13
CA MET A 1 -11.39 -9.51 -15.67
C MET A 1 -10.79 -8.11 -15.47
N LYS A 2 -11.42 -7.30 -14.63
CA LYS A 2 -10.92 -5.96 -14.26
C LYS A 2 -9.75 -6.11 -13.28
N LYS A 3 -8.72 -5.28 -13.41
CA LYS A 3 -7.58 -5.29 -12.47
C LYS A 3 -7.57 -3.98 -11.68
N ILE A 4 -7.45 -4.08 -10.38
CA ILE A 4 -7.33 -2.94 -9.47
C ILE A 4 -5.91 -2.93 -8.91
N LEU A 5 -5.26 -1.77 -8.93
CA LEU A 5 -3.95 -1.56 -8.31
C LEU A 5 -4.09 -0.78 -7.00
N ILE A 6 -3.44 -1.27 -5.95
CA ILE A 6 -3.33 -0.56 -4.67
C ILE A 6 -1.86 -0.24 -4.41
N VAL A 7 -1.56 1.06 -4.36
CA VAL A 7 -0.24 1.61 -4.08
C VAL A 7 -0.15 1.94 -2.59
N VAL A 8 0.67 1.20 -1.87
CA VAL A 8 0.75 1.30 -0.41
C VAL A 8 1.88 2.24 -0.01
N ASP A 9 1.53 3.36 0.65
CA ASP A 9 2.40 4.26 1.39
C ASP A 9 3.68 4.70 0.66
N MET A 10 3.60 5.01 -0.62
CA MET A 10 4.74 5.50 -1.40
C MET A 10 5.02 6.99 -1.10
N GLN A 11 5.22 7.30 0.19
CA GLN A 11 5.43 8.63 0.75
C GLN A 11 6.92 8.94 0.92
N LYS A 12 7.27 10.22 0.88
CA LYS A 12 8.67 10.67 0.95
C LYS A 12 9.40 10.19 2.20
N ASP A 13 8.74 10.20 3.37
CA ASP A 13 9.38 9.74 4.61
C ASP A 13 9.82 8.28 4.56
N PHE A 14 9.14 7.43 3.79
CA PHE A 14 9.52 6.02 3.61
C PHE A 14 10.50 5.79 2.45
N ILE A 15 10.69 6.77 1.57
CA ILE A 15 11.53 6.62 0.37
C ILE A 15 12.91 7.22 0.61
N ASP A 16 12.99 8.53 0.83
CA ASP A 16 14.23 9.29 1.01
C ASP A 16 14.23 10.19 2.26
N GLY A 17 13.14 10.17 3.05
CA GLY A 17 12.97 10.96 4.28
C GLY A 17 13.41 10.22 5.55
N SER A 18 12.69 10.45 6.65
CA SER A 18 13.09 10.01 8.00
C SER A 18 13.24 8.49 8.19
N LEU A 19 12.53 7.69 7.42
CA LEU A 19 12.58 6.23 7.38
C LEU A 19 12.99 5.68 6.01
N GLY A 20 13.57 6.52 5.16
CA GLY A 20 13.99 6.17 3.81
C GLY A 20 15.07 5.08 3.76
N THR A 21 15.01 4.26 2.71
CA THR A 21 15.99 3.21 2.43
C THR A 21 16.35 3.17 0.96
N LYS A 22 17.54 2.66 0.64
CA LYS A 22 17.96 2.48 -0.76
C LYS A 22 17.07 1.50 -1.52
N GLU A 23 16.54 0.51 -0.83
CA GLU A 23 15.58 -0.45 -1.37
C GLU A 23 14.26 0.23 -1.73
N ALA A 24 13.78 1.16 -0.89
CA ALA A 24 12.58 1.95 -1.18
C ALA A 24 12.78 2.90 -2.36
N GLU A 25 13.91 3.61 -2.42
CA GLU A 25 14.25 4.45 -3.57
C GLU A 25 14.29 3.65 -4.89
N ALA A 26 14.84 2.43 -4.84
CA ALA A 26 15.04 1.58 -6.02
C ALA A 26 13.72 1.08 -6.66
N ILE A 27 12.60 1.09 -5.93
CA ILE A 27 11.31 0.63 -6.46
C ILE A 27 10.46 1.79 -7.04
N VAL A 28 10.75 3.04 -6.76
CA VAL A 28 9.91 4.20 -7.16
C VAL A 28 9.60 4.18 -8.66
N GLN A 29 10.63 4.00 -9.51
CA GLN A 29 10.43 3.98 -10.95
C GLN A 29 9.59 2.78 -11.41
N LYS A 30 9.77 1.61 -10.81
CA LYS A 30 8.98 0.40 -11.12
C LYS A 30 7.52 0.58 -10.71
N VAL A 31 7.26 1.15 -9.53
CA VAL A 31 5.90 1.48 -9.06
C VAL A 31 5.26 2.47 -10.02
N LYS A 32 5.98 3.50 -10.46
CA LYS A 32 5.49 4.45 -11.47
C LYS A 32 5.08 3.75 -12.77
N GLU A 33 5.93 2.88 -13.30
CA GLU A 33 5.66 2.11 -14.52
C GLU A 33 4.45 1.19 -14.34
N ASN A 34 4.34 0.56 -13.18
CA ASN A 34 3.19 -0.27 -12.84
C ASN A 34 1.90 0.57 -12.79
N ILE A 35 1.88 1.71 -12.10
CA ILE A 35 0.72 2.64 -12.08
C ILE A 35 0.29 3.02 -13.50
N LEU A 36 1.25 3.38 -14.35
CA LEU A 36 0.96 3.80 -15.74
C LEU A 36 0.42 2.67 -16.64
N SER A 37 0.55 1.42 -16.21
CA SER A 37 -0.01 0.26 -16.92
C SER A 37 -1.50 0.00 -16.62
N TYR A 38 -2.06 0.71 -15.63
CA TYR A 38 -3.47 0.63 -15.24
C TYR A 38 -4.26 1.85 -15.70
N PRO A 39 -5.57 1.70 -16.00
CA PRO A 39 -6.47 2.84 -16.10
C PRO A 39 -6.45 3.63 -14.77
N LYS A 40 -6.41 4.95 -14.85
CA LYS A 40 -6.26 5.80 -13.66
C LYS A 40 -7.39 5.61 -12.63
N GLU A 41 -8.59 5.31 -13.10
CA GLU A 41 -9.78 5.00 -12.30
C GLU A 41 -9.69 3.66 -11.55
N ASP A 42 -8.69 2.83 -11.86
CA ASP A 42 -8.47 1.53 -11.24
C ASP A 42 -7.26 1.53 -10.29
N VAL A 43 -6.67 2.70 -10.05
CA VAL A 43 -5.53 2.88 -9.14
C VAL A 43 -5.95 3.58 -7.86
N TYR A 44 -5.70 2.93 -6.73
CA TYR A 44 -5.95 3.44 -5.39
C TYR A 44 -4.65 3.51 -4.60
N ALA A 45 -4.61 4.35 -3.55
CA ALA A 45 -3.43 4.45 -2.70
C ALA A 45 -3.78 4.57 -1.23
N THR A 46 -2.88 4.10 -0.37
CA THR A 46 -2.91 4.43 1.05
C THR A 46 -1.84 5.47 1.37
N LEU A 47 -2.12 6.26 2.39
CA LEU A 47 -1.18 7.19 3.01
C LEU A 47 -1.13 6.93 4.50
N ASP A 48 0.01 6.50 5.00
CA ASP A 48 0.25 6.46 6.42
C ASP A 48 0.15 7.88 6.98
N THR A 49 -0.62 8.07 8.05
CA THR A 49 -1.00 9.42 8.47
C THR A 49 -1.00 9.53 9.99
N HIS A 50 -0.01 10.23 10.50
CA HIS A 50 0.14 10.50 11.91
C HIS A 50 -0.14 11.97 12.26
N ARG A 51 -0.35 12.23 13.54
CA ARG A 51 -0.49 13.57 14.11
C ARG A 51 0.81 14.00 14.79
N GLU A 52 0.89 15.26 15.18
CA GLU A 52 2.06 15.82 15.88
C GLU A 52 2.40 15.10 17.18
N ASP A 53 1.42 14.46 17.83
CA ASP A 53 1.57 13.69 19.05
C ASP A 53 2.06 12.24 18.83
N TYR A 54 2.52 11.90 17.63
CA TYR A 54 2.97 10.55 17.25
C TYR A 54 3.85 9.87 18.30
N LEU A 55 4.85 10.57 18.84
CA LEU A 55 5.78 10.01 19.84
C LEU A 55 5.10 9.59 21.14
N SER A 56 3.87 10.04 21.41
CA SER A 56 3.05 9.66 22.56
C SER A 56 2.23 8.39 22.30
N THR A 57 2.10 7.99 21.03
CA THR A 57 1.31 6.82 20.62
C THR A 57 1.99 5.50 20.97
N GLN A 58 1.26 4.39 20.89
CA GLN A 58 1.83 3.05 21.03
C GLN A 58 2.91 2.78 19.97
N GLU A 59 2.68 3.21 18.74
CA GLU A 59 3.63 3.05 17.65
C GLU A 59 4.87 3.90 17.88
N GLY A 60 4.72 5.17 18.23
CA GLY A 60 5.82 6.07 18.50
C GLY A 60 6.71 5.65 19.69
N LYS A 61 6.17 4.89 20.64
CA LYS A 61 6.97 4.29 21.72
C LYS A 61 7.84 3.13 21.24
N ASN A 62 7.40 2.39 20.21
CA ASN A 62 8.15 1.28 19.63
C ASN A 62 9.11 1.75 18.52
N LEU A 63 8.71 2.77 17.76
CA LEU A 63 9.50 3.39 16.70
C LEU A 63 9.58 4.91 16.96
N PRO A 64 10.54 5.38 17.78
CA PRO A 64 10.61 6.80 18.18
C PRO A 64 11.21 7.71 17.09
N VAL A 65 10.70 7.58 15.88
CA VAL A 65 11.05 8.38 14.70
C VAL A 65 9.79 8.97 14.12
N SER A 66 9.56 10.26 14.31
CA SER A 66 8.42 10.96 13.71
C SER A 66 8.47 10.86 12.19
N HIS A 67 7.39 10.39 11.59
CA HIS A 67 7.25 10.23 10.14
C HIS A 67 5.79 10.40 9.73
N CYS A 68 5.57 10.68 8.47
CA CYS A 68 4.25 10.83 7.86
C CYS A 68 3.28 11.70 8.68
N ILE A 69 3.79 12.76 9.32
CA ILE A 69 2.97 13.72 10.04
C ILE A 69 2.13 14.50 9.04
N LYS A 70 0.81 14.46 9.19
CA LYS A 70 -0.14 15.08 8.25
C LYS A 70 0.20 16.53 7.94
N GLY A 71 0.28 16.86 6.66
CA GLY A 71 0.58 18.21 6.17
C GLY A 71 2.06 18.54 6.05
N THR A 72 2.99 17.67 6.49
CA THR A 72 4.44 17.84 6.26
C THR A 72 4.83 17.38 4.85
N ASP A 73 6.02 17.77 4.42
CA ASP A 73 6.58 17.30 3.13
C ASP A 73 6.79 15.79 3.13
N GLY A 74 7.26 15.21 4.23
CA GLY A 74 7.48 13.76 4.38
C GLY A 74 6.21 12.92 4.25
N TRP A 75 5.04 13.47 4.62
CA TRP A 75 3.75 12.83 4.45
C TRP A 75 3.29 12.78 3.00
N GLN A 76 3.80 13.66 2.14
CA GLN A 76 3.38 13.72 0.72
C GLN A 76 3.80 12.46 -0.04
N LEU A 77 2.99 12.07 -1.02
CA LEU A 77 3.37 11.06 -2.00
C LEU A 77 4.69 11.48 -2.69
N ASP A 78 5.53 10.50 -3.04
CA ASP A 78 6.76 10.76 -3.79
C ASP A 78 6.48 11.60 -5.05
N SER A 79 7.40 12.51 -5.34
CA SER A 79 7.25 13.47 -6.44
C SER A 79 7.08 12.82 -7.81
N ALA A 80 7.70 11.65 -8.04
CA ALA A 80 7.59 10.92 -9.29
C ALA A 80 6.18 10.30 -9.51
N LEU A 81 5.39 10.17 -8.45
CA LEU A 81 4.06 9.55 -8.45
C LEU A 81 2.92 10.58 -8.35
N GLN A 82 3.23 11.83 -8.05
CA GLN A 82 2.22 12.89 -7.93
C GLN A 82 1.42 13.05 -9.21
N GLY A 83 0.10 13.22 -9.07
CA GLY A 83 -0.82 13.41 -10.19
C GLY A 83 -1.17 12.13 -10.97
N LEU A 84 -0.55 10.97 -10.66
CA LEU A 84 -0.86 9.70 -11.33
C LEU A 84 -2.11 9.02 -10.77
N ILE A 85 -2.51 9.33 -9.54
CA ILE A 85 -3.66 8.74 -8.85
C ILE A 85 -4.74 9.81 -8.69
N LEU A 86 -6.01 9.43 -8.75
CA LEU A 86 -7.13 10.35 -8.56
C LEU A 86 -7.20 10.83 -7.10
N ALA A 87 -7.59 12.07 -6.88
CA ALA A 87 -7.59 12.69 -5.55
C ALA A 87 -8.54 11.99 -4.54
N ASP A 88 -9.63 11.42 -5.02
CA ASP A 88 -10.63 10.68 -4.25
C ASP A 88 -10.30 9.20 -4.06
N HIS A 89 -9.15 8.73 -4.60
CA HIS A 89 -8.66 7.36 -4.47
C HIS A 89 -7.58 7.19 -3.40
N PHE A 90 -7.35 8.21 -2.56
CA PHE A 90 -6.42 8.12 -1.44
C PHE A 90 -7.14 7.78 -0.13
N PHE A 91 -6.56 6.83 0.61
CA PHE A 91 -7.03 6.40 1.91
C PHE A 91 -5.98 6.68 2.97
N GLU A 92 -6.22 7.69 3.80
CA GLU A 92 -5.38 7.95 4.97
C GLU A 92 -5.61 6.86 6.02
N LYS A 93 -4.54 6.37 6.63
CA LYS A 93 -4.62 5.33 7.66
C LYS A 93 -3.76 5.68 8.87
N PRO A 94 -4.26 5.53 10.10
CA PRO A 94 -3.50 5.80 11.32
C PRO A 94 -2.72 4.59 11.84
N GLY A 95 -2.62 3.55 11.06
CA GLY A 95 -1.95 2.28 11.41
C GLY A 95 -1.66 1.46 10.16
N PHE A 96 -1.21 0.23 10.31
CA PHE A 96 -0.61 -0.55 9.21
C PHE A 96 -1.59 -0.97 8.12
N GLY A 97 -2.81 -1.37 8.48
CA GLY A 97 -3.87 -1.71 7.53
C GLY A 97 -4.96 -0.64 7.47
N SER A 98 -5.52 -0.39 6.28
CA SER A 98 -6.59 0.57 6.05
C SER A 98 -7.96 -0.10 6.04
N LEU A 99 -8.74 0.11 7.10
CA LEU A 99 -10.14 -0.34 7.16
C LEU A 99 -11.01 0.38 6.12
N GLU A 100 -10.74 1.65 5.86
CA GLU A 100 -11.50 2.45 4.88
C GLU A 100 -11.27 1.90 3.47
N LEU A 101 -10.02 1.62 3.09
CA LEU A 101 -9.70 0.97 1.82
C LEU A 101 -10.39 -0.40 1.71
N ALA A 102 -10.32 -1.24 2.76
CA ALA A 102 -10.94 -2.56 2.73
C ALA A 102 -12.46 -2.48 2.54
N ASN A 103 -13.14 -1.52 3.20
CA ASN A 103 -14.57 -1.27 3.01
C ASN A 103 -14.88 -0.75 1.60
N ALA A 104 -14.06 0.15 1.06
CA ALA A 104 -14.23 0.65 -0.31
C ALA A 104 -14.09 -0.47 -1.34
N MET A 105 -13.08 -1.33 -1.20
CA MET A 105 -12.89 -2.49 -2.07
C MET A 105 -14.03 -3.51 -1.94
N LYS A 106 -14.59 -3.68 -0.75
CA LYS A 106 -15.78 -4.52 -0.54
C LYS A 106 -17.02 -3.95 -1.26
N ALA A 107 -17.23 -2.64 -1.19
CA ALA A 107 -18.32 -1.98 -1.93
C ALA A 107 -18.14 -2.11 -3.45
N LEU A 108 -16.92 -1.87 -3.95
CA LEU A 108 -16.57 -2.07 -5.36
C LEU A 108 -16.80 -3.53 -5.80
N CYS A 109 -16.43 -4.50 -4.95
CA CYS A 109 -16.70 -5.92 -5.22
C CYS A 109 -18.19 -6.21 -5.42
N GLN A 110 -19.03 -5.64 -4.56
CA GLN A 110 -20.48 -5.82 -4.67
C GLN A 110 -21.04 -5.19 -5.95
N GLU A 111 -20.57 -4.01 -6.31
CA GLU A 111 -20.94 -3.32 -7.55
C GLU A 111 -20.53 -4.15 -8.79
N LEU A 112 -19.29 -4.60 -8.87
CA LEU A 112 -18.79 -5.39 -10.00
C LEU A 112 -19.49 -6.73 -10.12
N LYS A 113 -19.75 -7.42 -9.01
CA LYS A 113 -20.54 -8.66 -8.99
C LYS A 113 -21.97 -8.46 -9.51
N SER A 114 -22.61 -7.33 -9.20
CA SER A 114 -23.95 -7.02 -9.73
C SER A 114 -23.96 -6.83 -11.25
N LYS A 115 -22.79 -6.54 -11.84
CA LYS A 115 -22.57 -6.39 -13.29
C LYS A 115 -21.95 -7.67 -13.93
N GLU A 116 -21.91 -8.78 -13.19
CA GLU A 116 -21.26 -10.03 -13.62
C GLU A 116 -19.79 -9.83 -14.07
N GLN A 117 -19.09 -8.87 -13.45
CA GLN A 117 -17.73 -8.51 -13.79
C GLN A 117 -16.74 -9.02 -12.73
N ASP A 118 -15.92 -10.00 -13.12
CA ASP A 118 -14.80 -10.45 -12.31
C ASP A 118 -13.68 -9.40 -12.21
N PHE A 119 -13.00 -9.36 -11.05
CA PHE A 119 -11.85 -8.51 -10.86
C PHE A 119 -10.79 -9.16 -9.95
N SER A 120 -9.59 -8.62 -9.99
CA SER A 120 -8.47 -8.97 -9.11
C SER A 120 -7.84 -7.70 -8.54
N ILE A 121 -7.12 -7.84 -7.44
CA ILE A 121 -6.41 -6.74 -6.79
C ILE A 121 -4.92 -7.08 -6.75
N GLU A 122 -4.09 -6.12 -7.19
CA GLU A 122 -2.65 -6.16 -7.04
C GLU A 122 -2.20 -5.09 -6.05
N LEU A 123 -1.26 -5.43 -5.17
CA LEU A 123 -0.67 -4.48 -4.23
C LEU A 123 0.82 -4.28 -4.57
N VAL A 124 1.27 -3.02 -4.43
CA VAL A 124 2.66 -2.59 -4.56
C VAL A 124 2.98 -1.56 -3.49
N GLY A 125 4.25 -1.30 -3.21
CA GLY A 125 4.68 -0.21 -2.34
C GLY A 125 5.42 -0.63 -1.06
N LEU A 126 5.22 0.12 0.02
CA LEU A 126 6.05 0.11 1.24
C LEU A 126 5.22 -0.05 2.52
N CYS A 127 5.81 -0.64 3.57
CA CYS A 127 6.87 -1.63 3.47
C CYS A 127 6.25 -3.01 3.34
N THR A 128 6.90 -3.90 2.59
CA THR A 128 6.37 -5.26 2.33
C THR A 128 5.99 -5.98 3.62
N ASP A 129 6.86 -5.89 4.63
CA ASP A 129 6.76 -6.57 5.93
C ASP A 129 5.88 -5.85 6.95
N ILE A 130 5.31 -4.70 6.61
CA ILE A 130 4.46 -3.90 7.51
C ILE A 130 3.13 -3.57 6.84
N CYS A 131 3.06 -2.48 6.09
CA CYS A 131 1.81 -1.98 5.54
C CYS A 131 1.29 -2.81 4.35
N VAL A 132 2.17 -3.33 3.48
CA VAL A 132 1.75 -4.16 2.34
C VAL A 132 1.13 -5.47 2.84
N VAL A 133 1.84 -6.25 3.67
CA VAL A 133 1.31 -7.49 4.24
C VAL A 133 0.04 -7.27 5.05
N SER A 134 -0.03 -6.18 5.84
CA SER A 134 -1.22 -5.85 6.64
C SER A 134 -2.43 -5.55 5.78
N ASN A 135 -2.30 -4.76 4.72
CA ASN A 135 -3.39 -4.47 3.80
C ASN A 135 -3.79 -5.71 2.99
N ALA A 136 -2.82 -6.51 2.51
CA ALA A 136 -3.11 -7.73 1.76
C ALA A 136 -3.92 -8.74 2.60
N LEU A 137 -3.52 -8.99 3.85
CA LEU A 137 -4.23 -9.91 4.73
C LEU A 137 -5.60 -9.36 5.16
N LEU A 138 -5.71 -8.06 5.38
CA LEU A 138 -6.99 -7.41 5.66
C LEU A 138 -7.95 -7.54 4.47
N LEU A 139 -7.47 -7.28 3.26
CA LEU A 139 -8.26 -7.47 2.02
C LEU A 139 -8.64 -8.94 1.83
N LYS A 140 -7.74 -9.88 2.12
CA LYS A 140 -8.06 -11.32 2.06
C LYS A 140 -9.16 -11.71 3.02
N ALA A 141 -9.20 -11.10 4.21
CA ALA A 141 -10.28 -11.32 5.19
C ALA A 141 -11.63 -10.70 4.74
N PHE A 142 -11.61 -9.53 4.11
CA PHE A 142 -12.81 -8.86 3.62
C PHE A 142 -13.35 -9.45 2.31
N LEU A 143 -12.47 -10.00 1.48
CA LEU A 143 -12.72 -10.44 0.09
C LEU A 143 -12.08 -11.81 -0.16
N PRO A 144 -12.47 -12.88 0.56
CA PRO A 144 -11.78 -14.17 0.50
C PRO A 144 -11.76 -14.81 -0.89
N GLU A 145 -12.75 -14.51 -1.72
CA GLU A 145 -12.89 -15.08 -3.08
C GLU A 145 -12.28 -14.21 -4.18
N VAL A 146 -11.78 -13.02 -3.86
CA VAL A 146 -11.13 -12.14 -4.84
C VAL A 146 -9.66 -12.54 -4.97
N PRO A 147 -9.16 -12.77 -6.20
CA PRO A 147 -7.74 -12.99 -6.42
C PRO A 147 -6.92 -11.77 -5.98
N LEU A 148 -5.95 -12.00 -5.09
CA LEU A 148 -5.01 -10.99 -4.61
C LEU A 148 -3.60 -11.35 -5.04
N SER A 149 -2.84 -10.35 -5.48
CA SER A 149 -1.43 -10.48 -5.80
C SER A 149 -0.60 -9.33 -5.22
N VAL A 150 0.69 -9.58 -5.03
CA VAL A 150 1.70 -8.58 -4.69
C VAL A 150 2.82 -8.66 -5.72
N ASP A 151 3.15 -7.56 -6.41
CA ASP A 151 4.34 -7.52 -7.26
C ASP A 151 5.58 -7.24 -6.41
N SER A 152 6.36 -8.29 -6.14
CA SER A 152 7.56 -8.23 -5.30
C SER A 152 8.62 -7.28 -5.84
N ARG A 153 8.67 -7.06 -7.15
CA ARG A 153 9.62 -6.12 -7.80
C ARG A 153 9.27 -4.66 -7.54
N CYS A 154 8.01 -4.41 -7.20
CA CYS A 154 7.44 -3.10 -6.88
C CYS A 154 7.20 -2.92 -5.38
N CYS A 155 7.81 -3.76 -4.55
CA CYS A 155 7.76 -3.68 -3.09
C CYS A 155 9.17 -3.69 -2.49
N ALA A 156 9.32 -3.06 -1.32
CA ALA A 156 10.53 -3.15 -0.52
C ALA A 156 10.17 -3.27 0.97
N GLY A 157 10.89 -4.11 1.70
CA GLY A 157 10.77 -4.23 3.15
C GLY A 157 11.78 -3.36 3.89
N VAL A 158 11.66 -3.31 5.21
CA VAL A 158 12.64 -2.62 6.07
C VAL A 158 14.05 -3.22 5.91
N THR A 159 14.12 -4.53 5.68
CA THR A 159 15.34 -5.24 5.24
C THR A 159 14.97 -6.27 4.18
N LYS A 160 15.96 -6.78 3.44
CA LYS A 160 15.76 -7.83 2.44
C LYS A 160 15.19 -9.10 3.07
N GLU A 161 15.69 -9.49 4.24
CA GLU A 161 15.24 -10.68 4.98
C GLU A 161 13.77 -10.55 5.41
N LYS A 162 13.37 -9.37 5.89
CA LYS A 162 11.97 -9.10 6.27
C LYS A 162 11.05 -9.06 5.05
N HIS A 163 11.53 -8.49 3.94
CA HIS A 163 10.80 -8.52 2.67
C HIS A 163 10.49 -9.96 2.24
N GLU A 164 11.49 -10.83 2.19
CA GLU A 164 11.31 -12.24 1.80
C GLU A 164 10.40 -13.00 2.79
N ALA A 165 10.55 -12.77 4.09
CA ALA A 165 9.68 -13.38 5.10
C ALA A 165 8.22 -12.98 4.94
N ALA A 166 7.96 -11.70 4.60
CA ALA A 166 6.62 -11.22 4.33
C ALA A 166 6.03 -11.83 3.05
N LEU A 167 6.82 -11.94 1.99
CA LEU A 167 6.38 -12.61 0.75
C LEU A 167 6.02 -14.07 0.99
N GLU A 168 6.78 -14.79 1.83
CA GLU A 168 6.47 -16.16 2.19
C GLU A 168 5.18 -16.27 3.02
N THR A 169 4.96 -15.33 3.93
CA THR A 169 3.69 -15.21 4.66
C THR A 169 2.51 -14.99 3.72
N LEU A 170 2.66 -14.10 2.74
CA LEU A 170 1.64 -13.82 1.74
C LEU A 170 1.29 -15.07 0.91
N ARG A 171 2.31 -15.83 0.44
CA ARG A 171 2.09 -17.10 -0.27
C ARG A 171 1.31 -18.11 0.59
N SER A 172 1.69 -18.24 1.86
CA SER A 172 0.98 -19.12 2.82
C SER A 172 -0.48 -18.71 3.01
N CYS A 173 -0.79 -17.42 2.91
CA CYS A 173 -2.13 -16.84 3.00
C CYS A 173 -2.87 -16.77 1.65
N GLN A 174 -2.38 -17.45 0.62
CA GLN A 174 -3.01 -17.53 -0.72
C GLN A 174 -3.06 -16.16 -1.44
N VAL A 175 -2.07 -15.31 -1.21
CA VAL A 175 -1.82 -14.13 -2.01
C VAL A 175 -0.71 -14.49 -3.01
N GLU A 176 -0.97 -14.27 -4.29
CA GLU A 176 0.00 -14.54 -5.35
C GLU A 176 1.17 -13.54 -5.25
N VAL A 177 2.41 -14.03 -5.38
CA VAL A 177 3.60 -13.18 -5.41
C VAL A 177 4.19 -13.23 -6.82
N LEU A 178 4.15 -12.07 -7.50
CA LEU A 178 4.63 -11.88 -8.87
C LEU A 178 6.11 -11.52 -8.91
#